data_4b35ffd2fdb3cdf2c135b6077b94bbb3
#
_entry.id   4b35ffd2fdb3cdf2c135b6077b94bbb3
#
_cell.length_a   1.000
_cell.length_b   1.000
_cell.length_c   1.000
_cell.angle_alpha   90.00
_cell.angle_beta   90.00
_cell.angle_gamma   90.00
#
_symmetry.space_group_name_H-M   'P 1'
#
loop_
_entity.id
_entity.type
_entity.pdbx_description
1 polymer ?
#
loop_
_entity_poly.entity_id
_entity_poly.type
_entity_poly.pdbx_seq_one_letter_code
_entity_poly.pdbx_strand_id
1 'polypeptide(L)'
;GGHYLEGTTDITRTFALGPVTDEMKDMFTRVCRSNMNLANARFKEGCSGLNFDILAREPLWEIGMDYNHGTGHGVGYVLNVHEGPNSFHWKQYPGRTAERVIEEGMVTTDEPGIYLEGKFGIRTENELICRKGEKNEYGQFMYFENLTYVPIDLDAIDPNQMTDREKRIPECL
;
A
#
# COMPACT_ATOMS: atom_id res chain seq x y z
N GLY A 1 10.56 -2.69 -10.40
CA GLY A 1 10.30 -4.13 -10.46
C GLY A 1 11.35 -4.89 -11.24
N GLY A 2 11.43 -6.18 -11.01
CA GLY A 2 12.35 -7.07 -11.69
C GLY A 2 11.76 -8.42 -12.01
N HIS A 3 12.14 -8.99 -13.17
CA HIS A 3 11.77 -10.35 -13.55
C HIS A 3 12.97 -11.27 -13.35
N TYR A 4 12.78 -12.33 -12.58
CA TYR A 4 13.78 -13.33 -12.25
C TYR A 4 13.25 -14.73 -12.59
N LEU A 5 14.14 -15.72 -12.62
CA LEU A 5 13.73 -17.13 -12.79
C LEU A 5 12.87 -17.63 -11.62
N GLU A 6 13.10 -17.06 -10.44
CA GLU A 6 12.45 -17.44 -9.18
C GLU A 6 11.20 -16.60 -8.87
N GLY A 7 10.83 -15.64 -9.72
CA GLY A 7 9.64 -14.81 -9.53
C GLY A 7 9.79 -13.38 -10.01
N THR A 8 8.80 -12.57 -9.69
CA THR A 8 8.72 -11.15 -10.06
C THR A 8 8.66 -10.30 -8.79
N THR A 9 9.33 -9.14 -8.79
CA THR A 9 9.27 -8.16 -7.71
C THR A 9 8.70 -6.83 -8.19
N ASP A 10 7.94 -6.17 -7.32
CA ASP A 10 7.44 -4.82 -7.58
C ASP A 10 7.60 -3.95 -6.32
N ILE A 11 8.39 -2.87 -6.45
CA ILE A 11 8.67 -1.95 -5.36
C ILE A 11 8.99 -0.56 -5.91
N THR A 12 8.49 0.47 -5.25
CA THR A 12 8.78 1.87 -5.57
C THR A 12 9.20 2.64 -4.32
N ARG A 13 10.23 3.49 -4.47
CA ARG A 13 10.60 4.52 -3.51
C ARG A 13 10.78 5.86 -4.22
N THR A 14 10.38 6.92 -3.52
CA THR A 14 10.66 8.30 -3.92
C THR A 14 11.74 8.85 -2.98
N PHE A 15 12.76 9.51 -3.52
CA PHE A 15 13.87 10.09 -2.77
C PHE A 15 14.00 11.59 -3.06
N ALA A 16 14.29 12.38 -2.03
CA ALA A 16 14.63 13.78 -2.17
C ALA A 16 16.10 13.91 -2.59
N LEU A 17 16.38 14.39 -3.81
CA LEU A 17 17.74 14.64 -4.31
C LEU A 17 18.16 16.11 -4.15
N GLY A 18 17.40 16.90 -3.38
CA GLY A 18 17.64 18.30 -3.16
C GLY A 18 16.65 18.91 -2.15
N PRO A 19 16.55 20.24 -2.08
CA PRO A 19 15.62 20.89 -1.17
C PRO A 19 14.16 20.43 -1.40
N VAL A 20 13.48 20.10 -0.32
CA VAL A 20 12.08 19.66 -0.31
C VAL A 20 11.21 20.80 0.18
N THR A 21 10.18 21.17 -0.59
CA THR A 21 9.20 22.18 -0.17
C THR A 21 8.22 21.63 0.87
N ASP A 22 7.53 22.49 1.59
CA ASP A 22 6.50 22.06 2.54
C ASP A 22 5.37 21.28 1.85
N GLU A 23 4.98 21.67 0.61
CA GLU A 23 4.01 20.93 -0.20
C GLU A 23 4.50 19.51 -0.52
N MET A 24 5.78 19.35 -0.87
CA MET A 24 6.37 18.03 -1.14
C MET A 24 6.41 17.17 0.12
N LYS A 25 6.78 17.75 1.27
CA LYS A 25 6.78 17.04 2.56
C LYS A 25 5.39 16.58 2.97
N ASP A 26 4.38 17.46 2.83
CA ASP A 26 2.99 17.12 3.11
C ASP A 26 2.55 15.93 2.26
N MET A 27 2.72 16.00 0.95
CA MET A 27 2.32 14.94 0.04
C MET A 27 3.11 13.64 0.26
N PHE A 28 4.41 13.73 0.47
CA PHE A 28 5.24 12.56 0.76
C PHE A 28 4.80 11.87 2.05
N THR A 29 4.56 12.63 3.11
CA THR A 29 4.09 12.11 4.40
C THR A 29 2.74 11.41 4.26
N ARG A 30 1.78 12.00 3.51
CA ARG A 30 0.47 11.39 3.28
C ARG A 30 0.56 10.09 2.49
N VAL A 31 1.39 10.04 1.45
CA VAL A 31 1.61 8.79 0.68
C VAL A 31 2.25 7.71 1.56
N CYS A 32 3.22 8.07 2.42
CA CYS A 32 3.78 7.13 3.39
C CYS A 32 2.72 6.63 4.39
N ARG A 33 1.91 7.52 4.96
CA ARG A 33 0.79 7.16 5.85
C ARG A 33 -0.20 6.22 5.15
N SER A 34 -0.51 6.48 3.90
CA SER A 34 -1.38 5.64 3.07
C SER A 34 -0.86 4.20 2.98
N ASN A 35 0.40 4.02 2.62
CA ASN A 35 1.05 2.71 2.55
C ASN A 35 1.09 2.03 3.94
N MET A 36 1.52 2.75 4.98
CA MET A 36 1.61 2.22 6.34
C MET A 36 0.27 1.76 6.90
N ASN A 37 -0.79 2.54 6.69
CA ASN A 37 -2.11 2.23 7.25
C ASN A 37 -2.69 0.95 6.65
N LEU A 38 -2.50 0.72 5.35
CA LEU A 38 -2.92 -0.50 4.69
C LEU A 38 -2.04 -1.69 5.10
N ALA A 39 -0.71 -1.54 5.04
CA ALA A 39 0.24 -2.61 5.41
C ALA A 39 0.03 -3.12 6.85
N ASN A 40 -0.37 -2.24 7.77
CA ASN A 40 -0.61 -2.59 9.17
C ASN A 40 -2.08 -2.96 9.50
N ALA A 41 -2.88 -3.26 8.48
CA ALA A 41 -4.25 -3.71 8.69
C ALA A 41 -4.29 -5.05 9.44
N ARG A 42 -5.22 -5.13 10.41
CA ARG A 42 -5.65 -6.38 11.04
C ARG A 42 -7.11 -6.58 10.67
N PHE A 43 -7.44 -7.75 10.16
CA PHE A 43 -8.77 -7.98 9.60
C PHE A 43 -9.24 -9.40 9.84
N LYS A 44 -10.53 -9.63 9.63
CA LYS A 44 -11.14 -10.95 9.76
C LYS A 44 -11.09 -11.66 8.41
N GLU A 45 -10.86 -12.97 8.44
CA GLU A 45 -10.98 -13.82 7.26
C GLU A 45 -12.31 -13.59 6.52
N GLY A 46 -12.26 -13.51 5.21
CA GLY A 46 -13.40 -13.19 4.35
C GLY A 46 -13.42 -11.76 3.79
N CYS A 47 -12.50 -10.89 4.22
CA CYS A 47 -12.34 -9.57 3.62
C CYS A 47 -11.75 -9.66 2.21
N SER A 48 -12.18 -8.76 1.34
CA SER A 48 -11.66 -8.56 -0.02
C SER A 48 -10.89 -7.25 -0.12
N GLY A 49 -10.26 -7.00 -1.26
CA GLY A 49 -9.52 -5.76 -1.51
C GLY A 49 -10.31 -4.46 -1.33
N LEU A 50 -11.65 -4.49 -1.54
CA LEU A 50 -12.54 -3.35 -1.25
C LEU A 50 -12.52 -2.91 0.22
N ASN A 51 -12.27 -3.83 1.13
CA ASN A 51 -12.30 -3.53 2.55
C ASN A 51 -11.05 -2.75 3.00
N PHE A 52 -9.97 -2.78 2.22
CA PHE A 52 -8.67 -2.25 2.63
C PHE A 52 -8.30 -0.94 1.94
N ASP A 53 -8.74 -0.72 0.71
CA ASP A 53 -8.31 0.41 -0.12
C ASP A 53 -8.52 1.76 0.58
N ILE A 54 -9.61 1.90 1.34
CA ILE A 54 -9.91 3.13 2.09
C ILE A 54 -8.81 3.46 3.11
N LEU A 55 -8.13 2.47 3.69
CA LEU A 55 -7.05 2.71 4.65
C LEU A 55 -5.88 3.45 3.99
N ALA A 56 -5.64 3.16 2.71
CA ALA A 56 -4.62 3.85 1.93
C ALA A 56 -5.10 5.20 1.40
N ARG A 57 -6.40 5.36 1.09
CA ARG A 57 -6.90 6.64 0.54
C ARG A 57 -7.21 7.68 1.58
N GLU A 58 -7.57 7.28 2.80
CA GLU A 58 -8.00 8.19 3.87
C GLU A 58 -7.06 9.39 4.06
N PRO A 59 -5.70 9.25 4.14
CA PRO A 59 -4.81 10.39 4.33
C PRO A 59 -4.87 11.45 3.20
N LEU A 60 -5.24 11.05 1.98
CA LEU A 60 -5.42 11.96 0.86
C LEU A 60 -6.86 12.50 0.79
N TRP A 61 -7.86 11.66 1.06
CA TRP A 61 -9.25 12.08 1.07
C TRP A 61 -9.55 13.10 2.18
N GLU A 62 -8.84 13.06 3.31
CA GLU A 62 -8.90 14.09 4.37
C GLU A 62 -8.69 15.52 3.84
N ILE A 63 -7.93 15.67 2.76
CA ILE A 63 -7.65 16.98 2.13
C ILE A 63 -8.31 17.14 0.76
N GLY A 64 -9.26 16.24 0.40
CA GLY A 64 -9.98 16.29 -0.87
C GLY A 64 -9.15 15.92 -2.10
N MET A 65 -8.06 15.18 -1.92
CA MET A 65 -7.18 14.68 -2.99
C MET A 65 -7.33 13.17 -3.16
N ASP A 66 -6.97 12.66 -4.34
CA ASP A 66 -7.03 11.24 -4.67
C ASP A 66 -6.02 10.89 -5.76
N TYR A 67 -5.81 9.58 -5.98
CA TYR A 67 -5.09 9.04 -7.13
C TYR A 67 -6.00 8.16 -7.99
N ASN A 68 -5.77 8.17 -9.31
CA ASN A 68 -6.67 7.57 -10.31
C ASN A 68 -6.27 6.13 -10.72
N HIS A 69 -5.60 5.38 -9.84
CA HIS A 69 -5.26 3.98 -10.06
C HIS A 69 -5.69 3.11 -8.88
N GLY A 70 -5.62 1.79 -9.02
CA GLY A 70 -5.81 0.87 -7.89
C GLY A 70 -4.68 1.02 -6.88
N THR A 71 -4.95 0.72 -5.61
CA THR A 71 -3.93 0.80 -4.56
C THR A 71 -2.96 -0.38 -4.61
N GLY A 72 -3.34 -1.48 -5.25
CA GLY A 72 -2.47 -2.63 -5.40
C GLY A 72 -3.09 -3.75 -6.22
N HIS A 73 -2.25 -4.70 -6.60
CA HIS A 73 -2.58 -5.84 -7.46
C HIS A 73 -1.81 -7.09 -7.03
N GLY A 74 -2.30 -8.26 -7.43
CA GLY A 74 -1.54 -9.50 -7.30
C GLY A 74 -0.31 -9.49 -8.20
N VAL A 75 0.75 -10.15 -7.77
CA VAL A 75 2.04 -10.24 -8.47
C VAL A 75 2.22 -11.62 -9.04
N GLY A 76 2.43 -11.70 -10.36
CA GLY A 76 2.65 -12.95 -11.06
C GLY A 76 4.04 -13.54 -10.80
N TYR A 77 4.13 -14.88 -10.83
CA TYR A 77 5.41 -15.58 -10.67
C TYR A 77 6.30 -15.39 -11.90
N VAL A 78 5.73 -15.47 -13.11
CA VAL A 78 6.48 -15.38 -14.36
C VAL A 78 5.89 -14.31 -15.27
N LEU A 79 6.66 -13.26 -15.58
CA LEU A 79 6.41 -12.19 -16.56
C LEU A 79 5.28 -11.21 -16.23
N ASN A 80 4.18 -11.64 -15.63
CA ASN A 80 3.04 -10.77 -15.35
C ASN A 80 3.20 -10.09 -13.99
N VAL A 81 3.73 -8.88 -13.96
CA VAL A 81 3.76 -8.08 -12.73
C VAL A 81 2.34 -7.82 -12.21
N HIS A 82 1.38 -7.51 -13.09
CA HIS A 82 -0.03 -7.38 -12.75
C HIS A 82 -0.78 -8.70 -12.99
N GLU A 83 -0.93 -9.53 -11.98
CA GLU A 83 -1.65 -10.80 -12.09
C GLU A 83 -2.66 -10.96 -10.95
N GLY A 84 -3.91 -11.26 -11.33
CA GLY A 84 -4.95 -11.54 -10.35
C GLY A 84 -4.74 -12.89 -9.64
N PRO A 85 -5.68 -13.27 -8.74
CA PRO A 85 -7.04 -12.73 -8.64
C PRO A 85 -7.23 -11.56 -7.66
N ASN A 86 -6.26 -11.23 -6.82
CA ASN A 86 -6.35 -10.24 -5.76
C ASN A 86 -5.93 -8.84 -6.21
N SER A 87 -6.51 -7.82 -5.60
CA SER A 87 -6.17 -6.41 -5.82
C SER A 87 -6.74 -5.56 -4.69
N PHE A 88 -6.20 -4.34 -4.50
CA PHE A 88 -6.76 -3.31 -3.63
C PHE A 88 -7.35 -2.19 -4.46
N HIS A 89 -8.66 -1.95 -4.33
CA HIS A 89 -9.37 -0.85 -4.98
C HIS A 89 -10.68 -0.53 -4.26
N TRP A 90 -11.08 0.75 -4.26
CA TRP A 90 -12.18 1.24 -3.44
C TRP A 90 -13.57 1.02 -4.04
N LYS A 91 -13.67 0.66 -5.33
CA LYS A 91 -14.94 0.43 -6.02
C LYS A 91 -14.87 -0.75 -6.97
N GLN A 92 -16.02 -1.35 -7.22
CA GLN A 92 -16.14 -2.38 -8.26
C GLN A 92 -16.10 -1.75 -9.65
N TYR A 93 -15.40 -2.42 -10.56
CA TYR A 93 -15.34 -2.03 -11.97
C TYR A 93 -16.18 -2.98 -12.82
N PRO A 94 -17.06 -2.45 -13.72
CA PRO A 94 -17.85 -3.28 -14.63
C PRO A 94 -16.97 -4.25 -15.44
N GLY A 95 -17.38 -5.51 -15.53
CA GLY A 95 -16.68 -6.54 -16.32
C GLY A 95 -15.43 -7.15 -15.66
N ARG A 96 -15.06 -6.72 -14.45
CA ARG A 96 -14.08 -7.45 -13.64
C ARG A 96 -14.79 -8.46 -12.73
N THR A 97 -14.15 -9.59 -12.50
CA THR A 97 -14.66 -10.61 -11.56
C THR A 97 -14.85 -9.97 -10.19
N ALA A 98 -15.93 -10.41 -9.55
CA ALA A 98 -16.19 -10.03 -8.15
C ALA A 98 -14.92 -10.19 -7.34
N GLU A 99 -14.73 -9.27 -6.43
CA GLU A 99 -13.54 -9.18 -5.63
C GLU A 99 -13.22 -10.44 -4.91
N ARG A 100 -12.04 -10.88 -5.14
CA ARG A 100 -11.54 -12.07 -4.48
C ARG A 100 -11.30 -11.76 -3.00
N VAL A 101 -11.75 -12.67 -2.15
CA VAL A 101 -11.36 -12.70 -0.74
C VAL A 101 -9.83 -12.83 -0.67
N ILE A 102 -9.22 -12.06 0.19
CA ILE A 102 -7.78 -12.15 0.46
C ILE A 102 -7.52 -13.37 1.34
N GLU A 103 -6.74 -14.30 0.82
CA GLU A 103 -6.43 -15.58 1.45
C GLU A 103 -4.97 -15.64 1.89
N GLU A 104 -4.66 -16.51 2.85
CA GLU A 104 -3.28 -16.75 3.29
C GLU A 104 -2.36 -17.11 2.14
N GLY A 105 -1.19 -16.48 2.09
CA GLY A 105 -0.18 -16.68 1.06
C GLY A 105 -0.35 -15.81 -0.18
N MET A 106 -1.46 -15.10 -0.33
CA MET A 106 -1.62 -14.14 -1.44
C MET A 106 -0.66 -12.97 -1.26
N VAL A 107 0.06 -12.66 -2.34
CA VAL A 107 0.93 -11.49 -2.46
C VAL A 107 0.16 -10.39 -3.19
N THR A 108 0.19 -9.17 -2.66
CA THR A 108 -0.49 -8.01 -3.25
C THR A 108 0.42 -6.79 -3.08
N THR A 109 0.57 -5.96 -4.11
CA THR A 109 1.25 -4.66 -3.96
C THR A 109 0.41 -3.71 -3.12
N ASP A 110 1.07 -2.79 -2.44
CA ASP A 110 0.49 -1.66 -1.71
C ASP A 110 1.23 -0.41 -2.17
N GLU A 111 0.66 0.29 -3.15
CA GLU A 111 1.35 1.31 -3.97
C GLU A 111 0.58 2.64 -4.07
N PRO A 112 0.11 3.22 -2.98
CA PRO A 112 -0.51 4.55 -3.04
C PRO A 112 0.45 5.59 -3.58
N GLY A 113 -0.11 6.61 -4.25
CA GLY A 113 0.68 7.69 -4.81
C GLY A 113 -0.11 8.98 -4.98
N ILE A 114 0.55 10.05 -5.31
CA ILE A 114 -0.03 11.33 -5.70
C ILE A 114 0.75 11.90 -6.89
N TYR A 115 0.04 12.45 -7.86
CA TYR A 115 0.64 12.94 -9.10
C TYR A 115 0.06 14.30 -9.44
N LEU A 116 0.87 15.34 -9.25
CA LEU A 116 0.49 16.73 -9.49
C LEU A 116 1.07 17.19 -10.82
N GLU A 117 0.21 17.37 -11.82
CA GLU A 117 0.62 17.74 -13.17
C GLU A 117 1.48 19.01 -13.18
N GLY A 118 2.62 18.94 -13.85
CA GLY A 118 3.57 20.05 -13.95
C GLY A 118 4.36 20.34 -12.66
N LYS A 119 4.19 19.52 -11.60
CA LYS A 119 4.89 19.69 -10.32
C LYS A 119 5.75 18.47 -9.98
N PHE A 120 5.16 17.40 -9.45
CA PHE A 120 5.87 16.19 -9.02
C PHE A 120 4.91 14.98 -8.92
N GLY A 121 5.50 13.79 -8.83
CA GLY A 121 4.81 12.56 -8.48
C GLY A 121 5.53 11.85 -7.33
N ILE A 122 4.77 11.26 -6.43
CA ILE A 122 5.28 10.51 -5.28
C ILE A 122 4.54 9.18 -5.21
N ARG A 123 5.28 8.07 -5.10
CA ARG A 123 4.74 6.73 -4.81
C ARG A 123 5.61 6.05 -3.76
N THR A 124 4.97 5.38 -2.83
CA THR A 124 5.61 4.41 -1.94
C THR A 124 4.94 3.07 -2.14
N GLU A 125 5.71 2.04 -2.44
CA GLU A 125 5.19 0.72 -2.78
C GLU A 125 5.95 -0.39 -2.11
N ASN A 126 5.21 -1.32 -1.52
CA ASN A 126 5.70 -2.58 -1.00
C ASN A 126 4.88 -3.75 -1.54
N GLU A 127 5.46 -4.93 -1.52
CA GLU A 127 4.72 -6.19 -1.64
C GLU A 127 4.34 -6.69 -0.25
N LEU A 128 3.07 -7.03 -0.10
CA LEU A 128 2.50 -7.57 1.13
C LEU A 128 2.07 -9.00 0.92
N ILE A 129 2.38 -9.89 1.87
CA ILE A 129 1.84 -11.24 1.90
C ILE A 129 0.81 -11.38 3.02
N CYS A 130 -0.36 -11.96 2.70
CA CYS A 130 -1.39 -12.24 3.69
C CYS A 130 -1.01 -13.42 4.57
N ARG A 131 -1.14 -13.26 5.89
CA ARG A 131 -0.87 -14.27 6.90
C ARG A 131 -2.04 -14.47 7.85
N LYS A 132 -2.17 -15.68 8.39
CA LYS A 132 -3.06 -15.96 9.52
C LYS A 132 -2.47 -15.42 10.81
N GLY A 133 -3.30 -14.72 11.57
CA GLY A 133 -3.04 -14.27 12.92
C GLY A 133 -3.76 -15.14 13.96
N GLU A 134 -4.22 -14.50 15.02
CA GLU A 134 -4.98 -15.14 16.10
C GLU A 134 -6.31 -15.70 15.59
N LYS A 135 -6.70 -16.86 16.16
CA LYS A 135 -8.05 -17.42 16.04
C LYS A 135 -8.70 -17.46 17.42
N ASN A 136 -9.88 -16.89 17.55
CA ASN A 136 -10.63 -16.85 18.80
C ASN A 136 -12.14 -17.07 18.54
N GLU A 137 -13.00 -16.80 19.53
CA GLU A 137 -14.44 -16.98 19.43
C GLU A 137 -15.11 -16.12 18.33
N TYR A 138 -14.46 -15.03 17.90
CA TYR A 138 -14.95 -14.18 16.82
C TYR A 138 -14.52 -14.67 15.42
N GLY A 139 -13.60 -15.63 15.33
CA GLY A 139 -13.14 -16.26 14.11
C GLY A 139 -11.63 -16.16 13.88
N GLN A 140 -11.20 -16.40 12.64
CA GLN A 140 -9.82 -16.27 12.21
C GLN A 140 -9.52 -14.81 11.88
N PHE A 141 -8.49 -14.24 12.51
CA PHE A 141 -7.93 -12.93 12.14
C PHE A 141 -6.73 -13.10 11.22
N MET A 142 -6.52 -12.11 10.37
CA MET A 142 -5.47 -12.07 9.35
C MET A 142 -4.68 -10.75 9.48
N TYR A 143 -3.50 -10.73 8.88
CA TYR A 143 -2.66 -9.53 8.78
C TYR A 143 -1.81 -9.58 7.52
N PHE A 144 -1.21 -8.46 7.18
CA PHE A 144 -0.19 -8.38 6.15
C PHE A 144 1.21 -8.36 6.77
N GLU A 145 2.15 -9.03 6.10
CA GLU A 145 3.58 -9.01 6.36
C GLU A 145 4.27 -8.44 5.13
N ASN A 146 5.18 -7.47 5.31
CA ASN A 146 5.96 -6.93 4.22
C ASN A 146 6.93 -7.97 3.66
N LEU A 147 7.05 -8.05 2.34
CA LEU A 147 8.06 -8.85 1.64
C LEU A 147 9.22 -8.00 1.14
N THR A 148 9.03 -6.70 0.99
CA THR A 148 10.02 -5.77 0.44
C THR A 148 10.49 -4.79 1.51
N TYR A 149 11.82 -4.64 1.63
CA TYR A 149 12.45 -3.84 2.68
C TYR A 149 13.45 -2.86 2.05
N VAL A 150 12.98 -1.68 1.67
CA VAL A 150 13.84 -0.57 1.25
C VAL A 150 13.52 0.63 2.14
N PRO A 151 14.53 1.32 2.72
CA PRO A 151 14.30 2.47 3.57
C PRO A 151 13.46 3.56 2.90
N ILE A 152 12.63 4.23 3.70
CA ILE A 152 11.92 5.45 3.31
C ILE A 152 12.82 6.63 3.58
N ASP A 153 12.75 7.65 2.72
CA ASP A 153 13.52 8.90 2.88
C ASP A 153 12.90 9.76 4.00
N LEU A 154 13.54 9.73 5.17
CA LEU A 154 13.03 10.45 6.36
C LEU A 154 13.15 11.97 6.24
N ASP A 155 14.03 12.50 5.40
CA ASP A 155 14.18 13.94 5.17
C ASP A 155 12.94 14.55 4.50
N ALA A 156 12.18 13.71 3.80
CA ALA A 156 10.94 14.10 3.14
C ALA A 156 9.68 13.91 4.02
N ILE A 157 9.81 13.42 5.26
CA ILE A 157 8.68 13.23 6.19
C ILE A 157 8.49 14.41 7.11
N ASP A 158 7.24 14.83 7.34
CA ASP A 158 6.84 15.69 8.45
C ASP A 158 6.17 14.85 9.56
N PRO A 159 6.88 14.52 10.65
CA PRO A 159 6.34 13.68 11.71
C PRO A 159 5.17 14.31 12.47
N ASN A 160 4.94 15.64 12.34
CA ASN A 160 3.81 16.30 12.99
C ASN A 160 2.47 15.96 12.32
N GLN A 161 2.50 15.49 11.10
CA GLN A 161 1.31 15.03 10.34
C GLN A 161 0.97 13.58 10.60
N MET A 162 1.81 12.85 11.32
CA MET A 162 1.62 11.44 11.64
C MET A 162 0.91 11.26 12.99
N THR A 163 0.02 10.30 13.05
CA THR A 163 -0.59 9.87 14.31
C THR A 163 0.42 9.14 15.20
N ASP A 164 0.15 9.05 16.50
CA ASP A 164 1.00 8.29 17.42
C ASP A 164 1.06 6.79 17.10
N ARG A 165 0.04 6.26 16.43
CA ARG A 165 0.05 4.89 15.92
C ARG A 165 1.03 4.74 14.76
N GLU A 166 0.96 5.63 13.78
CA GLU A 166 1.82 5.61 12.60
C GLU A 166 3.30 5.78 12.99
N LYS A 167 3.62 6.66 13.93
CA LYS A 167 4.99 6.86 14.44
C LYS A 167 5.60 5.64 15.14
N ARG A 168 4.79 4.66 15.54
CA ARG A 168 5.24 3.44 16.20
C ARG A 168 5.38 2.25 15.26
N ILE A 169 5.15 2.42 13.98
CA ILE A 169 5.30 1.37 12.98
C ILE A 169 6.78 1.21 12.63
N PRO A 170 7.44 0.07 12.99
CA PRO A 170 8.90 -0.07 12.85
C PRO A 170 9.42 -0.07 11.43
N GLU A 171 8.56 -0.34 10.47
CA GLU A 171 8.91 -0.55 9.07
C GLU A 171 9.05 0.75 8.26
N CYS A 172 8.87 1.89 8.92
CA CYS A 172 8.85 3.20 8.29
C CYS A 172 9.90 4.17 8.82
N LEU A 173 10.68 3.76 9.80
CA LEU A 173 11.75 4.58 10.41
C LEU A 173 13.11 3.92 10.24
#